data_ac6d8dca27d425105e48a1dc081ef5b3
#
_entry.id   ac6d8dca27d425105e48a1dc081ef5b3
#
_cell.length_a   1.000
_cell.length_b   1.000
_cell.length_c   1.000
_cell.angle_alpha   90.00
_cell.angle_beta   90.00
_cell.angle_gamma   90.00
#
_symmetry.space_group_name_H-M   'P 1'
#
loop_
_entity.id
_entity.type
_entity.pdbx_description
1 polymer ?
#
loop_
_entity_poly.entity_id
_entity_poly.type
_entity_poly.pdbx_seq_one_letter_code
_entity_poly.pdbx_strand_id
1 'polypeptide(L)'
;MNIFVVLALAMLLIIVALRKKVPIGPAILAGGLLIWVAVKPEIPLLGEAAKQMFTMQRTYDLILALYFVMCLEIELRTSGALDGMIRALQRLFASEKFTLAIMPAFLGLLPSLGGARFSAPIVEAASRNTDLTKEHKAAINFWFRHIFEFSSPIIPGMI
;
A
#
# COMPACT_ATOMS: atom_id res chain seq x y z
N MET A 1 5.05 -21.96 24.45
CA MET A 1 5.92 -20.84 24.02
C MET A 1 5.12 -19.55 24.08
N ASN A 2 5.72 -18.44 24.54
CA ASN A 2 4.97 -17.18 24.64
C ASN A 2 4.56 -16.70 23.21
N ILE A 3 3.28 -16.43 22.99
CA ILE A 3 2.74 -16.05 21.69
C ILE A 3 3.43 -14.80 21.11
N PHE A 4 3.83 -13.86 21.97
CA PHE A 4 4.54 -12.66 21.54
C PHE A 4 5.93 -12.97 20.95
N VAL A 5 6.62 -13.98 21.46
CA VAL A 5 7.92 -14.43 20.91
C VAL A 5 7.73 -15.05 19.53
N VAL A 6 6.66 -15.87 19.36
CA VAL A 6 6.34 -16.47 18.06
C VAL A 6 6.02 -15.39 17.02
N LEU A 7 5.21 -14.40 17.41
CA LEU A 7 4.88 -13.28 16.53
C LEU A 7 6.12 -12.46 16.15
N ALA A 8 7.01 -12.18 17.12
CA ALA A 8 8.26 -11.47 16.87
C ALA A 8 9.17 -12.23 15.90
N LEU A 9 9.29 -13.57 16.07
CA LEU A 9 10.04 -14.42 15.16
C LEU A 9 9.44 -14.47 13.75
N ALA A 10 8.12 -14.55 13.64
CA ALA A 10 7.43 -14.51 12.36
C ALA A 10 7.65 -13.16 11.64
N MET A 11 7.53 -12.04 12.36
CA MET A 11 7.84 -10.72 11.83
C MET A 11 9.29 -10.60 11.36
N LEU A 12 10.23 -11.08 12.17
CA LEU A 12 11.66 -11.09 11.81
C LEU A 12 11.92 -11.92 10.55
N LEU A 13 11.30 -13.09 10.45
CA LEU A 13 11.40 -13.95 9.26
C LEU A 13 10.87 -13.24 8.02
N ILE A 14 9.70 -12.58 8.10
CA ILE A 14 9.13 -11.80 6.99
C ILE A 14 10.09 -10.69 6.58
N ILE A 15 10.61 -9.91 7.54
CA ILE A 15 11.54 -8.81 7.27
C ILE A 15 12.81 -9.32 6.57
N VAL A 16 13.39 -10.42 7.05
CA VAL A 16 14.59 -11.03 6.45
C VAL A 16 14.29 -11.53 5.03
N ALA A 17 13.12 -12.17 4.81
CA ALA A 17 12.71 -12.64 3.50
C ALA A 17 12.57 -11.46 2.50
N LEU A 18 11.92 -10.37 2.93
CA LEU A 18 11.79 -9.16 2.11
C LEU A 18 13.15 -8.51 1.80
N ARG A 19 14.08 -8.50 2.77
CA ARG A 19 15.45 -8.03 2.50
C ARG A 19 16.18 -8.88 1.47
N LYS A 20 15.89 -10.18 1.42
CA LYS A 20 16.41 -11.11 0.39
C LYS A 20 15.64 -11.03 -0.94
N LYS A 21 14.79 -10.00 -1.13
CA LYS A 21 13.96 -9.76 -2.33
C LYS A 21 12.96 -10.89 -2.62
N VAL A 22 12.58 -11.68 -1.61
CA VAL A 22 11.47 -12.63 -1.73
C VAL A 22 10.17 -11.83 -1.91
N PRO A 23 9.27 -12.19 -2.85
CA PRO A 23 7.99 -11.54 -3.00
C PRO A 23 7.18 -11.57 -1.70
N ILE A 24 6.37 -10.53 -1.46
CA ILE A 24 5.64 -10.34 -0.19
C ILE A 24 4.68 -11.49 0.13
N GLY A 25 4.02 -12.06 -0.88
CA GLY A 25 3.09 -13.18 -0.70
C GLY A 25 3.75 -14.41 -0.08
N PRO A 26 4.80 -14.99 -0.69
CA PRO A 26 5.57 -16.09 -0.10
C PRO A 26 6.18 -15.75 1.27
N ALA A 27 6.63 -14.51 1.50
CA ALA A 27 7.17 -14.10 2.79
C ALA A 27 6.11 -14.15 3.91
N ILE A 28 4.89 -13.65 3.63
CA ILE A 28 3.77 -13.71 4.58
C ILE A 28 3.34 -15.16 4.83
N LEU A 29 3.26 -15.98 3.78
CA LEU A 29 2.93 -17.40 3.92
C LEU A 29 3.94 -18.14 4.79
N ALA A 30 5.24 -17.87 4.63
CA ALA A 30 6.28 -18.44 5.46
C ALA A 30 6.14 -18.02 6.93
N GLY A 31 5.82 -16.75 7.20
CA GLY A 31 5.52 -16.25 8.54
C GLY A 31 4.29 -16.93 9.16
N GLY A 32 3.22 -17.10 8.39
CA GLY A 32 2.01 -17.81 8.81
C GLY A 32 2.29 -19.29 9.13
N LEU A 33 3.05 -19.97 8.29
CA LEU A 33 3.47 -21.36 8.53
C LEU A 33 4.32 -21.50 9.79
N LEU A 34 5.22 -20.56 10.06
CA LEU A 34 6.02 -20.54 11.29
C LEU A 34 5.11 -20.43 12.52
N ILE A 35 4.11 -19.53 12.49
CA ILE A 35 3.15 -19.38 13.58
C ILE A 35 2.37 -20.68 13.77
N TRP A 36 1.87 -21.29 12.70
CA TRP A 36 1.13 -22.55 12.77
C TRP A 36 1.97 -23.67 13.40
N VAL A 37 3.22 -23.87 12.95
CA VAL A 37 4.13 -24.90 13.50
C VAL A 37 4.43 -24.65 14.99
N ALA A 38 4.61 -23.37 15.37
CA ALA A 38 5.01 -23.02 16.72
C ALA A 38 3.86 -23.06 17.75
N VAL A 39 2.62 -22.83 17.30
CA VAL A 39 1.45 -22.75 18.21
C VAL A 39 0.70 -24.07 18.27
N LYS A 40 0.28 -24.60 17.13
CA LYS A 40 -0.52 -25.83 17.06
C LYS A 40 -0.41 -26.48 15.66
N PRO A 41 0.57 -27.37 15.46
CA PRO A 41 0.82 -28.00 14.15
C PRO A 41 -0.15 -29.15 13.87
N GLU A 42 -1.44 -28.85 13.81
CA GLU A 42 -2.48 -29.82 13.44
C GLU A 42 -2.86 -29.66 11.97
N ILE A 43 -2.66 -30.70 11.15
CA ILE A 43 -3.00 -30.71 9.72
C ILE A 43 -4.50 -30.39 9.46
N PRO A 44 -5.46 -30.94 10.25
CA PRO A 44 -6.87 -30.60 10.09
C PRO A 44 -7.16 -29.11 10.22
N LEU A 45 -6.51 -28.41 11.15
CA LEU A 45 -6.64 -26.96 11.36
C LEU A 45 -6.18 -26.16 10.14
N LEU A 46 -5.10 -26.59 9.49
CA LEU A 46 -4.62 -25.97 8.25
C LEU A 46 -5.64 -26.16 7.11
N GLY A 47 -6.22 -27.35 7.01
CA GLY A 47 -7.28 -27.64 6.04
C GLY A 47 -8.54 -26.81 6.26
N GLU A 48 -8.97 -26.66 7.50
CA GLU A 48 -10.11 -25.81 7.86
C GLU A 48 -9.84 -24.33 7.57
N ALA A 49 -8.65 -23.82 7.91
CA ALA A 49 -8.26 -22.46 7.60
C ALA A 49 -8.24 -22.19 6.08
N ALA A 50 -7.68 -23.12 5.31
CA ALA A 50 -7.70 -23.04 3.85
C ALA A 50 -9.14 -23.07 3.31
N LYS A 51 -9.99 -23.99 3.80
CA LYS A 51 -11.40 -24.06 3.41
C LYS A 51 -12.13 -22.77 3.75
N GLN A 52 -11.97 -22.23 4.95
CA GLN A 52 -12.57 -20.95 5.33
C GLN A 52 -12.14 -19.81 4.40
N MET A 53 -10.85 -19.71 4.07
CA MET A 53 -10.34 -18.68 3.15
C MET A 53 -11.04 -18.74 1.78
N PHE A 54 -11.33 -19.93 1.26
CA PHE A 54 -12.01 -20.10 -0.04
C PHE A 54 -13.54 -20.08 0.06
N THR A 55 -14.12 -20.17 1.23
CA THR A 55 -15.60 -20.15 1.41
C THR A 55 -16.11 -18.83 1.97
N MET A 56 -15.25 -18.01 2.58
CA MET A 56 -15.65 -16.71 3.12
C MET A 56 -15.97 -15.72 2.00
N GLN A 57 -17.18 -15.19 1.98
CA GLN A 57 -17.60 -14.14 1.05
C GLN A 57 -16.68 -12.93 1.10
N ARG A 58 -16.23 -12.53 2.28
CA ARG A 58 -15.29 -11.42 2.48
C ARG A 58 -13.99 -11.57 1.67
N THR A 59 -13.51 -12.79 1.47
CA THR A 59 -12.31 -13.05 0.64
C THR A 59 -12.55 -12.65 -0.81
N TYR A 60 -13.69 -13.02 -1.36
CA TYR A 60 -14.08 -12.66 -2.73
C TYR A 60 -14.32 -11.17 -2.87
N ASP A 61 -15.01 -10.56 -1.90
CA ASP A 61 -15.27 -9.13 -1.89
C ASP A 61 -13.95 -8.32 -1.92
N LEU A 62 -12.97 -8.70 -1.12
CA LEU A 62 -11.64 -8.08 -1.10
C LEU A 62 -10.87 -8.30 -2.41
N ILE A 63 -10.87 -9.53 -2.95
CA ILE A 63 -10.19 -9.83 -4.22
C ILE A 63 -10.81 -9.03 -5.36
N LEU A 64 -12.14 -9.00 -5.44
CA LEU A 64 -12.87 -8.25 -6.46
C LEU A 64 -12.64 -6.74 -6.31
N ALA A 65 -12.71 -6.22 -5.09
CA ALA A 65 -12.44 -4.81 -4.83
C ALA A 65 -11.03 -4.43 -5.29
N LEU A 66 -10.01 -5.19 -4.92
CA LEU A 66 -8.63 -4.97 -5.34
C LEU A 66 -8.47 -5.08 -6.86
N TYR A 67 -9.12 -6.05 -7.49
CA TYR A 67 -9.10 -6.22 -8.95
C TYR A 67 -9.67 -4.99 -9.66
N PHE A 68 -10.88 -4.53 -9.26
CA PHE A 68 -11.50 -3.36 -9.88
C PHE A 68 -10.71 -2.07 -9.61
N VAL A 69 -10.12 -1.93 -8.43
CA VAL A 69 -9.22 -0.82 -8.11
C VAL A 69 -8.01 -0.80 -9.04
N MET A 70 -7.40 -1.96 -9.31
CA MET A 70 -6.31 -2.06 -10.28
C MET A 70 -6.75 -1.69 -11.70
N CYS A 71 -7.90 -2.19 -12.14
CA CYS A 71 -8.46 -1.83 -13.44
C CYS A 71 -8.69 -0.32 -13.55
N LEU A 72 -9.27 0.30 -12.52
CA LEU A 72 -9.48 1.75 -12.45
C LEU A 72 -8.16 2.52 -12.52
N GLU A 73 -7.13 2.09 -11.77
CA GLU A 73 -5.81 2.72 -11.79
C GLU A 73 -5.19 2.67 -13.18
N ILE A 74 -5.26 1.51 -13.84
CA ILE A 74 -4.73 1.33 -15.20
C ILE A 74 -5.48 2.25 -16.17
N GLU A 75 -6.81 2.29 -16.09
CA GLU A 75 -7.64 3.11 -16.98
C GLU A 75 -7.38 4.61 -16.78
N LEU A 76 -7.29 5.09 -15.54
CA LEU A 76 -6.96 6.48 -15.24
C LEU A 76 -5.57 6.88 -15.77
N ARG A 77 -4.62 5.96 -15.79
CA ARG A 77 -3.29 6.19 -16.34
C ARG A 77 -3.29 6.19 -17.87
N THR A 78 -3.89 5.18 -18.48
CA THR A 78 -3.83 4.99 -19.93
C THR A 78 -4.69 5.99 -20.69
N SER A 79 -5.81 6.42 -20.13
CA SER A 79 -6.67 7.48 -20.69
C SER A 79 -6.06 8.89 -20.58
N GLY A 80 -5.00 9.08 -19.78
CA GLY A 80 -4.45 10.41 -19.47
C GLY A 80 -5.33 11.25 -18.53
N ALA A 81 -6.41 10.68 -18.00
CA ALA A 81 -7.29 11.38 -17.06
C ALA A 81 -6.53 11.79 -15.80
N LEU A 82 -5.67 10.91 -15.29
CA LEU A 82 -4.83 11.20 -14.13
C LEU A 82 -3.90 12.40 -14.37
N ASP A 83 -3.24 12.45 -15.51
CA ASP A 83 -2.38 13.59 -15.88
C ASP A 83 -3.19 14.88 -16.05
N GLY A 84 -4.42 14.77 -16.55
CA GLY A 84 -5.36 15.88 -16.63
C GLY A 84 -5.71 16.44 -15.24
N MET A 85 -6.04 15.57 -14.30
CA MET A 85 -6.35 15.92 -12.90
C MET A 85 -5.14 16.57 -12.21
N ILE A 86 -3.94 16.02 -12.41
CA ILE A 86 -2.69 16.57 -11.88
C ILE A 86 -2.46 17.98 -12.40
N ARG A 87 -2.57 18.20 -13.73
CA ARG A 87 -2.43 19.54 -14.34
C ARG A 87 -3.48 20.52 -13.84
N ALA A 88 -4.71 20.07 -13.65
CA ALA A 88 -5.77 20.91 -13.10
C ALA A 88 -5.47 21.37 -11.68
N LEU A 89 -5.03 20.45 -10.81
CA LEU A 89 -4.62 20.76 -9.44
C LEU A 89 -3.43 21.74 -9.41
N GLN A 90 -2.41 21.53 -10.26
CA GLN A 90 -1.28 22.44 -10.35
C GLN A 90 -1.67 23.85 -10.78
N ARG A 91 -2.69 24.01 -11.61
CA ARG A 91 -3.20 25.33 -12.02
C ARG A 91 -4.03 26.01 -10.93
N LEU A 92 -4.73 25.24 -10.09
CA LEU A 92 -5.52 25.78 -8.99
C LEU A 92 -4.66 26.33 -7.86
N PHE A 93 -3.47 25.76 -7.66
CA PHE A 93 -2.59 26.11 -6.54
C PHE A 93 -1.31 26.77 -7.04
N ALA A 94 -1.26 28.11 -6.95
CA ALA A 94 -0.11 28.92 -7.39
C ALA A 94 1.15 28.75 -6.49
N SER A 95 1.02 28.17 -5.30
CA SER A 95 2.12 28.00 -4.36
C SER A 95 2.82 26.65 -4.55
N GLU A 96 4.12 26.66 -4.83
CA GLU A 96 4.95 25.45 -4.96
C GLU A 96 4.86 24.56 -3.71
N LYS A 97 4.91 25.17 -2.51
CA LYS A 97 4.82 24.42 -1.24
C LYS A 97 3.49 23.72 -1.07
N PHE A 98 2.42 24.38 -1.48
CA PHE A 98 1.06 23.81 -1.40
C PHE A 98 0.89 22.68 -2.42
N THR A 99 1.42 22.84 -3.62
CA THR A 99 1.45 21.82 -4.66
C THR A 99 2.20 20.57 -4.20
N LEU A 100 3.36 20.75 -3.55
CA LEU A 100 4.14 19.64 -2.99
C LEU A 100 3.40 18.82 -1.94
N ALA A 101 2.53 19.45 -1.16
CA ALA A 101 1.73 18.76 -0.15
C ALA A 101 0.46 18.13 -0.74
N ILE A 102 -0.28 18.89 -1.56
CA ILE A 102 -1.60 18.48 -2.03
C ILE A 102 -1.54 17.38 -3.09
N MET A 103 -0.48 17.35 -3.90
CA MET A 103 -0.34 16.36 -4.96
C MET A 103 -0.23 14.92 -4.43
N PRO A 104 0.70 14.60 -3.51
CA PRO A 104 0.74 13.27 -2.93
C PRO A 104 -0.50 12.97 -2.06
N ALA A 105 -1.08 13.98 -1.38
CA ALA A 105 -2.31 13.80 -0.60
C ALA A 105 -3.50 13.42 -1.50
N PHE A 106 -3.70 14.13 -2.61
CA PHE A 106 -4.73 13.82 -3.60
C PHE A 106 -4.56 12.40 -4.18
N LEU A 107 -3.32 12.05 -4.55
CA LEU A 107 -3.03 10.70 -5.02
C LEU A 107 -3.18 9.64 -3.92
N GLY A 108 -3.06 10.04 -2.66
CA GLY A 108 -3.34 9.19 -1.49
C GLY A 108 -4.80 8.84 -1.33
N LEU A 109 -5.72 9.68 -1.83
CA LEU A 109 -7.16 9.38 -1.86
C LEU A 109 -7.52 8.35 -2.93
N LEU A 110 -6.70 8.22 -3.97
CA LEU A 110 -6.93 7.23 -5.01
C LEU A 110 -6.39 5.87 -4.53
N PRO A 111 -7.22 4.83 -4.56
CA PRO A 111 -6.76 3.50 -4.27
C PRO A 111 -5.73 3.10 -5.33
N SER A 112 -4.50 2.90 -4.93
CA SER A 112 -3.43 2.51 -5.85
C SER A 112 -2.46 1.53 -5.20
N LEU A 113 -2.06 0.50 -5.95
CA LEU A 113 -1.07 -0.48 -5.53
C LEU A 113 0.37 0.06 -5.61
N GLY A 114 0.58 1.15 -6.36
CA GLY A 114 1.89 1.78 -6.53
C GLY A 114 2.38 2.56 -5.30
N GLY A 115 1.49 2.89 -4.37
CA GLY A 115 1.83 3.63 -3.16
C GLY A 115 2.60 4.92 -3.45
N ALA A 116 3.54 5.26 -2.59
CA ALA A 116 4.37 6.46 -2.70
C ALA A 116 5.29 6.48 -3.95
N ARG A 117 5.55 5.34 -4.57
CA ARG A 117 6.31 5.28 -5.84
C ARG A 117 5.57 5.96 -6.98
N PHE A 118 4.24 6.00 -6.91
CA PHE A 118 3.41 6.61 -7.92
C PHE A 118 3.43 8.13 -7.86
N SER A 119 3.42 8.71 -6.67
CA SER A 119 3.46 10.15 -6.46
C SER A 119 4.88 10.73 -6.49
N ALA A 120 5.93 9.91 -6.35
CA ALA A 120 7.31 10.36 -6.31
C ALA A 120 7.74 11.21 -7.54
N PRO A 121 7.47 10.81 -8.80
CA PRO A 121 7.83 11.62 -9.97
C PRO A 121 7.14 12.99 -9.99
N ILE A 122 5.94 13.07 -9.41
CA ILE A 122 5.15 14.30 -9.37
C ILE A 122 5.72 15.26 -8.35
N VAL A 123 6.10 14.77 -7.17
CA VAL A 123 6.82 15.56 -6.15
C VAL A 123 8.17 16.03 -6.70
N GLU A 124 8.91 15.18 -7.42
CA GLU A 124 10.15 15.55 -8.08
C GLU A 124 9.94 16.67 -9.09
N ALA A 125 8.93 16.57 -9.94
CA ALA A 125 8.60 17.60 -10.93
C ALA A 125 8.17 18.92 -10.27
N ALA A 126 7.34 18.85 -9.22
CA ALA A 126 6.86 20.03 -8.49
C ALA A 126 7.95 20.72 -7.65
N SER A 127 9.03 20.00 -7.31
CA SER A 127 10.13 20.51 -6.49
C SER A 127 11.36 20.94 -7.29
N ARG A 128 11.28 21.08 -8.62
CA ARG A 128 12.43 21.40 -9.47
C ARG A 128 13.08 22.74 -9.12
N ASN A 129 12.29 23.73 -8.69
CA ASN A 129 12.76 25.06 -8.35
C ASN A 129 12.99 25.25 -6.83
N THR A 130 13.08 24.16 -6.08
CA THR A 130 13.29 24.19 -4.63
C THR A 130 14.61 23.52 -4.26
N ASP A 131 15.28 24.02 -3.21
CA ASP A 131 16.52 23.43 -2.68
C ASP A 131 16.28 22.22 -1.77
N LEU A 132 15.21 21.46 -2.03
CA LEU A 132 14.87 20.27 -1.24
C LEU A 132 15.78 19.09 -1.60
N THR A 133 16.35 18.47 -0.58
CA THR A 133 17.13 17.24 -0.74
C THR A 133 16.20 16.06 -1.13
N LYS A 134 16.78 14.99 -1.66
CA LYS A 134 16.02 13.77 -2.03
C LYS A 134 15.27 13.18 -0.83
N GLU A 135 15.86 13.25 0.35
CA GLU A 135 15.28 12.77 1.61
C GLU A 135 14.07 13.62 2.00
N HIS A 136 14.14 14.96 1.90
CA HIS A 136 13.00 15.83 2.15
C HIS A 136 11.86 15.59 1.17
N LYS A 137 12.16 15.43 -0.12
CA LYS A 137 11.13 15.08 -1.13
C LYS A 137 10.46 13.74 -0.84
N ALA A 138 11.25 12.74 -0.46
CA ALA A 138 10.72 11.43 -0.07
C ALA A 138 9.85 11.52 1.19
N ALA A 139 10.26 12.28 2.20
CA ALA A 139 9.50 12.48 3.43
C ALA A 139 8.18 13.21 3.15
N ILE A 140 8.18 14.27 2.36
CA ILE A 140 6.98 15.00 1.94
C ILE A 140 6.03 14.05 1.21
N ASN A 141 6.53 13.31 0.23
CA ASN A 141 5.76 12.37 -0.54
C ASN A 141 5.10 11.30 0.35
N PHE A 142 5.88 10.70 1.23
CA PHE A 142 5.39 9.66 2.14
C PHE A 142 4.35 10.21 3.11
N TRP A 143 4.64 11.34 3.78
CA TRP A 143 3.77 11.94 4.78
C TRP A 143 2.41 12.32 4.21
N PHE A 144 2.40 13.14 3.16
CA PHE A 144 1.16 13.65 2.59
C PHE A 144 0.34 12.58 1.87
N ARG A 145 0.98 11.56 1.30
CA ARG A 145 0.25 10.48 0.66
C ARG A 145 -0.55 9.64 1.66
N HIS A 146 -0.07 9.49 2.89
CA HIS A 146 -0.70 8.65 3.90
C HIS A 146 -1.59 9.44 4.89
N ILE A 147 -1.71 10.76 4.72
CA ILE A 147 -2.44 11.61 5.65
C ILE A 147 -3.93 11.23 5.76
N PHE A 148 -4.52 10.69 4.69
CA PHE A 148 -5.92 10.28 4.65
C PHE A 148 -6.13 8.78 4.91
N GLU A 149 -5.08 8.03 5.14
CA GLU A 149 -5.13 6.56 5.23
C GLU A 149 -6.02 6.06 6.37
N PHE A 150 -6.10 6.85 7.46
CA PHE A 150 -6.91 6.54 8.64
C PHE A 150 -8.26 7.26 8.69
N SER A 151 -8.59 8.08 7.71
CA SER A 151 -9.81 8.89 7.71
C SER A 151 -10.69 8.69 6.47
N SER A 152 -10.17 8.07 5.43
CA SER A 152 -10.90 7.86 4.18
C SER A 152 -11.61 6.51 4.14
N PRO A 153 -12.94 6.49 3.95
CA PRO A 153 -13.69 5.23 3.84
C PRO A 153 -13.43 4.48 2.53
N ILE A 154 -12.69 5.07 1.59
CA ILE A 154 -12.37 4.49 0.28
C ILE A 154 -11.15 3.57 0.37
N ILE A 155 -10.38 3.65 1.46
CA ILE A 155 -9.17 2.83 1.61
C ILE A 155 -9.56 1.42 2.08
N PRO A 156 -9.12 0.37 1.36
CA PRO A 156 -9.52 -1.02 1.64
C PRO A 156 -9.22 -1.51 3.07
N GLY A 157 -8.31 -0.86 3.78
CA GLY A 157 -7.99 -1.18 5.18
C GLY A 157 -9.01 -0.70 6.20
N MET A 158 -9.99 0.14 5.77
CA MET A 158 -11.07 0.67 6.65
C MET A 158 -12.39 -0.06 6.46
N ILE A 159 -12.50 -0.97 5.51
CA ILE A 159 -13.64 -1.85 5.22
C ILE A 159 -13.37 -3.22 5.87
#